data_b5cadc77ec7165aabef90f3b62ad0bc6
#
_entry.id   b5cadc77ec7165aabef90f3b62ad0bc6
#
_cell.length_a   1.000
_cell.length_b   1.000
_cell.length_c   1.000
_cell.angle_alpha   90.00
_cell.angle_beta   90.00
_cell.angle_gamma   90.00
#
_symmetry.space_group_name_H-M   'P 1'
#
loop_
_entity.id
_entity.type
_entity.pdbx_description
1 polymer ?
#
loop_
_entity_poly.entity_id
_entity_poly.type
_entity_poly.pdbx_seq_one_letter_code
_entity_poly.pdbx_strand_id
1 'polypeptide(L)'
;MNEIATKIRDYLLQENYNLIENNDENSIIRYQDQVISISSENTATGFCNICLPIITNSQSLGNTKLLKLCNAITSRQKVVKAFLMEDCILLTYEFNWKEMEELHYHLKIGIEQVAASKKSIEDAVRLYPSIQYVKP
;
A
#
# COMPACT_ATOMS: atom_id res chain seq x y z
N MET A 1 18.35 -4.41 -14.24
CA MET A 1 17.48 -3.73 -13.25
C MET A 1 17.91 -2.27 -13.18
N ASN A 2 16.99 -1.33 -13.12
CA ASN A 2 17.34 0.08 -13.07
C ASN A 2 17.93 0.47 -11.70
N GLU A 3 18.55 1.63 -11.64
CA GLU A 3 19.26 2.10 -10.45
C GLU A 3 18.32 2.29 -9.25
N ILE A 4 17.12 2.84 -9.49
CA ILE A 4 16.15 3.09 -8.42
C ILE A 4 15.63 1.78 -7.85
N ALA A 5 15.28 0.82 -8.71
CA ALA A 5 14.83 -0.49 -8.28
C ALA A 5 15.91 -1.20 -7.46
N THR A 6 17.17 -1.04 -7.84
CA THR A 6 18.30 -1.60 -7.09
C THR A 6 18.42 -0.98 -5.70
N LYS A 7 18.27 0.34 -5.60
CA LYS A 7 18.33 1.04 -4.31
C LYS A 7 17.22 0.60 -3.37
N ILE A 8 16.02 0.43 -3.89
CA ILE A 8 14.87 -0.04 -3.10
C ILE A 8 15.13 -1.48 -2.62
N ARG A 9 15.55 -2.37 -3.52
CA ARG A 9 15.88 -3.74 -3.17
C ARG A 9 16.94 -3.81 -2.07
N ASP A 10 18.03 -3.07 -2.25
CA ASP A 10 19.14 -3.10 -1.31
C ASP A 10 18.70 -2.63 0.09
N TYR A 11 17.87 -1.60 0.17
CA TYR A 11 17.29 -1.16 1.43
C TYR A 11 16.44 -2.27 2.08
N LEU A 12 15.55 -2.90 1.30
CA LEU A 12 14.66 -3.94 1.82
C LEU A 12 15.45 -5.13 2.37
N LEU A 13 16.52 -5.53 1.67
CA LEU A 13 17.37 -6.64 2.12
C LEU A 13 18.18 -6.24 3.36
N GLN A 14 18.70 -5.03 3.38
CA GLN A 14 19.49 -4.53 4.52
C GLN A 14 18.64 -4.47 5.80
N GLU A 15 17.37 -4.10 5.69
CA GLU A 15 16.45 -3.99 6.83
C GLU A 15 15.73 -5.30 7.12
N ASN A 16 16.13 -6.39 6.49
CA ASN A 16 15.60 -7.74 6.72
C ASN A 16 14.09 -7.90 6.40
N TYR A 17 13.60 -7.12 5.46
CA TYR A 17 12.24 -7.37 4.93
C TYR A 17 12.24 -8.67 4.12
N ASN A 18 11.13 -9.38 4.18
CA ASN A 18 10.95 -10.62 3.41
C ASN A 18 10.60 -10.30 1.96
N LEU A 19 11.63 -10.21 1.12
CA LEU A 19 11.46 -9.90 -0.31
C LEU A 19 11.02 -11.15 -1.05
N ILE A 20 9.81 -11.10 -1.65
CA ILE A 20 9.22 -12.23 -2.39
C ILE A 20 9.62 -12.17 -3.85
N GLU A 21 9.54 -10.98 -4.43
CA GLU A 21 9.80 -10.77 -5.85
C GLU A 21 10.42 -9.40 -6.06
N ASN A 22 11.28 -9.29 -7.07
CA ASN A 22 11.90 -8.02 -7.43
C ASN A 22 12.16 -7.99 -8.93
N ASN A 23 11.70 -6.92 -9.58
CA ASN A 23 11.98 -6.66 -10.99
C ASN A 23 12.16 -5.15 -11.19
N ASP A 24 12.27 -4.71 -12.44
CA ASP A 24 12.53 -3.29 -12.75
C ASP A 24 11.40 -2.35 -12.34
N GLU A 25 10.19 -2.87 -12.17
CA GLU A 25 9.01 -2.06 -11.89
C GLU A 25 8.57 -2.16 -10.43
N ASN A 26 8.74 -3.34 -9.81
CA ASN A 26 8.17 -3.61 -8.50
C ASN A 26 9.11 -4.41 -7.62
N SER A 27 9.06 -4.13 -6.33
CA SER A 27 9.55 -5.00 -5.27
C SER A 27 8.34 -5.42 -4.44
N ILE A 28 8.18 -6.72 -4.21
CA ILE A 28 7.06 -7.26 -3.45
C ILE A 28 7.59 -7.91 -2.19
N ILE A 29 7.06 -7.50 -1.04
CA ILE A 29 7.46 -8.02 0.25
C ILE A 29 6.27 -8.62 0.98
N ARG A 30 6.55 -9.54 1.90
CA ARG A 30 5.60 -9.99 2.91
C ARG A 30 5.95 -9.34 4.24
N TYR A 31 4.99 -8.63 4.80
CA TYR A 31 5.18 -7.89 6.05
C TYR A 31 3.93 -8.05 6.91
N GLN A 32 4.08 -8.64 8.11
CA GLN A 32 2.96 -8.90 9.01
C GLN A 32 1.80 -9.64 8.33
N ASP A 33 2.16 -10.71 7.60
CA ASP A 33 1.21 -11.56 6.83
C ASP A 33 0.48 -10.82 5.72
N GLN A 34 0.97 -9.68 5.30
CA GLN A 34 0.42 -8.92 4.19
C GLN A 34 1.43 -8.82 3.07
N VAL A 35 0.93 -8.81 1.84
CA VAL A 35 1.76 -8.68 0.64
C VAL A 35 1.69 -7.23 0.18
N ILE A 36 2.84 -6.57 0.20
CA ILE A 36 2.96 -5.15 -0.11
C ILE A 36 3.83 -4.98 -1.35
N SER A 37 3.36 -4.18 -2.29
CA SER A 37 4.07 -3.85 -3.51
C SER A 37 4.68 -2.46 -3.41
N ILE A 38 5.95 -2.34 -3.78
CA ILE A 38 6.66 -1.07 -3.82
C ILE A 38 7.08 -0.84 -5.26
N SER A 39 6.58 0.24 -5.85
CA SER A 39 6.90 0.58 -7.23
C SER A 39 7.50 1.98 -7.31
N SER A 40 8.39 2.16 -8.29
CA SER A 40 8.97 3.46 -8.57
C SER A 40 8.86 3.71 -10.07
N GLU A 41 8.43 4.90 -10.43
CA GLU A 41 8.55 5.31 -11.81
C GLU A 41 10.01 5.67 -12.08
N ASN A 42 10.54 5.20 -13.19
CA ASN A 42 11.90 5.51 -13.59
C ASN A 42 11.93 6.94 -14.17
N THR A 43 11.65 7.91 -13.31
CA THR A 43 11.62 9.31 -13.68
C THR A 43 12.66 10.09 -12.86
N ALA A 44 13.03 11.26 -13.37
CA ALA A 44 13.93 12.16 -12.66
C ALA A 44 13.32 12.74 -11.37
N THR A 45 12.03 12.51 -11.11
CA THR A 45 11.32 13.07 -9.97
C THR A 45 11.42 12.23 -8.69
N GLY A 46 11.92 10.98 -8.79
CA GLY A 46 12.03 10.11 -7.62
C GLY A 46 10.69 9.74 -6.99
N PHE A 47 9.64 9.58 -7.80
CA PHE A 47 8.33 9.17 -7.30
C PHE A 47 8.32 7.69 -6.91
N CYS A 48 7.69 7.37 -5.78
CA CYS A 48 7.56 6.01 -5.30
C CYS A 48 6.18 5.79 -4.71
N ASN A 49 5.65 4.59 -4.88
CA ASN A 49 4.33 4.20 -4.42
C ASN A 49 4.41 2.88 -3.66
N ILE A 50 3.90 2.87 -2.44
CA ILE A 50 3.77 1.67 -1.62
C ILE A 50 2.29 1.31 -1.59
N CYS A 51 1.95 0.09 -2.00
CA CYS A 51 0.57 -0.32 -2.23
C CYS A 51 0.25 -1.63 -1.55
N LEU A 52 -0.87 -1.68 -0.85
CA LEU A 52 -1.44 -2.89 -0.27
C LEU A 52 -2.84 -3.09 -0.84
N PRO A 53 -3.02 -4.03 -1.78
CA PRO A 53 -4.34 -4.32 -2.32
C PRO A 53 -5.16 -5.16 -1.35
N ILE A 54 -6.45 -4.82 -1.21
CA ILE A 54 -7.39 -5.56 -0.39
C ILE A 54 -8.57 -5.96 -1.24
N ILE A 55 -8.79 -7.26 -1.38
CA ILE A 55 -9.87 -7.80 -2.18
C ILE A 55 -11.16 -7.70 -1.37
N THR A 56 -12.23 -7.17 -1.98
CA THR A 56 -13.54 -7.06 -1.36
C THR A 56 -14.56 -7.84 -2.16
N ASN A 57 -15.67 -8.21 -1.52
CA ASN A 57 -16.78 -8.83 -2.23
C ASN A 57 -17.64 -7.75 -2.91
N SER A 58 -17.17 -7.26 -4.05
CA SER A 58 -17.81 -6.14 -4.76
C SER A 58 -19.18 -6.49 -5.31
N GLN A 59 -19.45 -7.78 -5.59
CA GLN A 59 -20.74 -8.20 -6.14
C GLN A 59 -21.88 -8.02 -5.14
N SER A 60 -21.63 -8.23 -3.86
CA SER A 60 -22.64 -8.07 -2.82
C SER A 60 -22.70 -6.67 -2.24
N LEU A 61 -21.64 -5.87 -2.38
CA LEU A 61 -21.55 -4.57 -1.72
C LEU A 61 -21.97 -3.40 -2.60
N GLY A 62 -21.68 -3.48 -3.90
CA GLY A 62 -21.90 -2.38 -4.82
C GLY A 62 -20.92 -1.23 -4.63
N ASN A 63 -20.77 -0.42 -5.68
CA ASN A 63 -19.76 0.64 -5.71
C ASN A 63 -19.97 1.73 -4.66
N THR A 64 -21.23 2.07 -4.37
CA THR A 64 -21.55 3.13 -3.40
C THR A 64 -21.02 2.79 -2.00
N LYS A 65 -21.22 1.56 -1.55
CA LYS A 65 -20.74 1.12 -0.24
C LYS A 65 -19.22 1.03 -0.20
N LEU A 66 -18.59 0.56 -1.27
CA LEU A 66 -17.14 0.48 -1.37
C LEU A 66 -16.51 1.86 -1.37
N LEU A 67 -17.10 2.84 -2.04
CA LEU A 67 -16.63 4.22 -2.02
C LEU A 67 -16.74 4.83 -0.63
N LYS A 68 -17.82 4.54 0.09
CA LYS A 68 -17.98 4.98 1.48
C LYS A 68 -16.90 4.37 2.37
N LEU A 69 -16.55 3.11 2.15
CA LEU A 69 -15.47 2.46 2.88
C LEU A 69 -14.12 3.11 2.59
N CYS A 70 -13.82 3.39 1.32
CA CYS A 70 -12.62 4.09 0.94
C CYS A 70 -12.52 5.47 1.61
N ASN A 71 -13.61 6.23 1.62
CA ASN A 71 -13.65 7.54 2.27
C ASN A 71 -13.44 7.42 3.77
N ALA A 72 -14.04 6.41 4.42
CA ALA A 72 -13.87 6.20 5.85
C ALA A 72 -12.41 5.89 6.20
N ILE A 73 -11.75 5.06 5.41
CA ILE A 73 -10.33 4.73 5.61
C ILE A 73 -9.47 5.98 5.40
N THR A 74 -9.66 6.68 4.28
CA THR A 74 -8.88 7.85 3.94
C THR A 74 -9.03 8.97 4.98
N SER A 75 -10.24 9.17 5.52
CA SER A 75 -10.47 10.19 6.53
C SER A 75 -9.81 9.89 7.87
N ARG A 76 -9.53 8.62 8.17
CA ARG A 76 -8.88 8.20 9.41
C ARG A 76 -7.36 8.19 9.34
N GLN A 77 -6.81 8.07 8.13
CA GLN A 77 -5.37 8.02 7.91
C GLN A 77 -4.88 9.33 7.32
N LYS A 78 -3.80 9.87 7.87
CA LYS A 78 -3.27 11.14 7.41
C LYS A 78 -2.52 11.02 6.08
N VAL A 79 -1.83 9.91 5.87
CA VAL A 79 -0.90 9.75 4.74
C VAL A 79 -1.22 8.57 3.84
N VAL A 80 -2.06 7.65 4.31
CA VAL A 80 -2.51 6.51 3.50
C VAL A 80 -3.85 6.85 2.87
N LYS A 81 -3.94 6.61 1.56
CA LYS A 81 -5.17 6.80 0.81
C LYS A 81 -5.75 5.46 0.44
N ALA A 82 -7.09 5.40 0.39
CA ALA A 82 -7.80 4.23 -0.10
C ALA A 82 -8.62 4.61 -1.32
N PHE A 83 -8.53 3.81 -2.38
CA PHE A 83 -9.36 4.03 -3.55
C PHE A 83 -9.80 2.71 -4.16
N LEU A 84 -10.89 2.76 -4.89
CA LEU A 84 -11.51 1.59 -5.50
C LEU A 84 -10.95 1.37 -6.90
N MET A 85 -10.48 0.13 -7.16
CA MET A 85 -10.11 -0.33 -8.50
C MET A 85 -10.83 -1.64 -8.76
N GLU A 86 -11.77 -1.62 -9.71
CA GLU A 86 -12.57 -2.80 -10.06
C GLU A 86 -13.18 -3.47 -8.84
N ASP A 87 -12.64 -4.61 -8.40
CA ASP A 87 -13.14 -5.38 -7.27
C ASP A 87 -12.21 -5.34 -6.05
N CYS A 88 -11.33 -4.35 -6.00
CA CYS A 88 -10.27 -4.29 -5.00
C CYS A 88 -10.15 -2.86 -4.46
N ILE A 89 -9.91 -2.75 -3.16
CA ILE A 89 -9.52 -1.49 -2.54
C ILE A 89 -8.00 -1.46 -2.47
N LEU A 90 -7.40 -0.38 -2.97
CA LEU A 90 -5.97 -0.17 -2.85
C LEU A 90 -5.68 0.81 -1.73
N LEU A 91 -4.82 0.41 -0.80
CA LEU A 91 -4.25 1.29 0.20
C LEU A 91 -2.89 1.73 -0.31
N THR A 92 -2.65 3.02 -0.39
CA THR A 92 -1.42 3.54 -0.97
C THR A 92 -0.76 4.59 -0.10
N TYR A 93 0.56 4.59 -0.14
CA TYR A 93 1.41 5.63 0.42
C TYR A 93 2.34 6.08 -0.70
N GLU A 94 2.19 7.32 -1.14
CA GLU A 94 2.92 7.87 -2.27
C GLU A 94 3.84 8.99 -1.82
N PHE A 95 5.05 9.03 -2.37
CA PHE A 95 6.02 10.07 -1.99
C PHE A 95 7.02 10.33 -3.10
N ASN A 96 7.60 11.52 -3.05
CA ASN A 96 8.77 11.89 -3.85
C ASN A 96 10.00 11.95 -2.93
N TRP A 97 11.15 11.64 -3.49
CA TRP A 97 12.41 11.70 -2.74
C TRP A 97 13.53 12.22 -3.64
N LYS A 98 14.52 12.85 -3.03
CA LYS A 98 15.73 13.34 -3.70
C LYS A 98 16.97 12.68 -3.12
N GLU A 99 17.05 12.61 -1.79
CA GLU A 99 18.19 12.04 -1.09
C GLU A 99 17.89 10.64 -0.60
N MET A 100 18.92 9.81 -0.48
CA MET A 100 18.76 8.43 -0.02
C MET A 100 18.11 8.35 1.36
N GLU A 101 18.40 9.31 2.23
CA GLU A 101 17.79 9.35 3.56
C GLU A 101 16.28 9.53 3.49
N GLU A 102 15.81 10.36 2.57
CA GLU A 102 14.37 10.54 2.34
C GLU A 102 13.73 9.24 1.83
N LEU A 103 14.38 8.57 0.88
CA LEU A 103 13.90 7.30 0.36
C LEU A 103 13.77 6.27 1.49
N HIS A 104 14.80 6.10 2.30
CA HIS A 104 14.81 5.13 3.40
C HIS A 104 13.74 5.46 4.45
N TYR A 105 13.61 6.73 4.80
CA TYR A 105 12.60 7.20 5.76
C TYR A 105 11.19 6.86 5.28
N HIS A 106 10.89 7.21 4.04
CA HIS A 106 9.54 7.00 3.50
C HIS A 106 9.23 5.54 3.23
N LEU A 107 10.22 4.73 2.86
CA LEU A 107 10.02 3.28 2.72
C LEU A 107 9.61 2.67 4.05
N LYS A 108 10.32 3.01 5.12
CA LYS A 108 10.00 2.49 6.45
C LYS A 108 8.61 2.92 6.90
N ILE A 109 8.35 4.22 6.88
CA ILE A 109 7.07 4.77 7.35
C ILE A 109 5.92 4.30 6.47
N GLY A 110 6.10 4.29 5.16
CA GLY A 110 5.05 3.88 4.22
C GLY A 110 4.66 2.42 4.39
N ILE A 111 5.63 1.53 4.53
CA ILE A 111 5.35 0.10 4.76
C ILE A 111 4.59 -0.08 6.07
N GLU A 112 5.03 0.58 7.15
CA GLU A 112 4.37 0.51 8.45
C GLU A 112 2.95 1.07 8.39
N GLN A 113 2.75 2.18 7.69
CA GLN A 113 1.46 2.85 7.63
C GLN A 113 0.43 2.08 6.78
N VAL A 114 0.81 1.55 5.63
CA VAL A 114 -0.14 0.75 4.85
C VAL A 114 -0.51 -0.53 5.58
N ALA A 115 0.44 -1.16 6.26
CA ALA A 115 0.16 -2.36 7.07
C ALA A 115 -0.78 -2.03 8.24
N ALA A 116 -0.56 -0.91 8.93
CA ALA A 116 -1.40 -0.47 10.03
C ALA A 116 -2.82 -0.09 9.58
N SER A 117 -2.99 0.25 8.31
CA SER A 117 -4.29 0.63 7.76
C SER A 117 -5.29 -0.53 7.75
N LYS A 118 -4.83 -1.77 7.93
CA LYS A 118 -5.71 -2.92 8.11
C LYS A 118 -6.69 -2.69 9.28
N LYS A 119 -6.20 -2.10 10.36
CA LYS A 119 -7.05 -1.76 11.51
C LYS A 119 -8.12 -0.74 11.12
N SER A 120 -7.77 0.23 10.28
CA SER A 120 -8.72 1.22 9.80
C SER A 120 -9.85 0.58 8.99
N ILE A 121 -9.54 -0.47 8.21
CA ILE A 121 -10.54 -1.22 7.47
C ILE A 121 -11.46 -1.95 8.43
N GLU A 122 -10.91 -2.62 9.43
CA GLU A 122 -11.70 -3.32 10.45
C GLU A 122 -12.63 -2.36 11.19
N ASP A 123 -12.14 -1.17 11.53
CA ASP A 123 -12.96 -0.14 12.18
C ASP A 123 -14.06 0.39 11.25
N ALA A 124 -13.73 0.61 9.98
CA ALA A 124 -14.71 1.07 8.99
C ALA A 124 -15.80 0.03 8.74
N VAL A 125 -15.44 -1.25 8.70
CA VAL A 125 -16.41 -2.34 8.58
C VAL A 125 -17.36 -2.37 9.77
N ARG A 126 -16.88 -2.07 10.97
CA ARG A 126 -17.75 -1.97 12.14
C ARG A 126 -18.76 -0.84 12.03
N LEU A 127 -18.36 0.30 11.44
CA LEU A 127 -19.27 1.43 11.21
C LEU A 127 -20.30 1.15 10.11
N TYR A 128 -19.97 0.25 9.20
CA TYR A 128 -20.84 -0.14 8.08
C TYR A 128 -20.97 -1.67 8.10
N PRO A 129 -21.77 -2.23 9.04
CA PRO A 129 -21.80 -3.68 9.24
C PRO A 129 -22.30 -4.49 8.05
N SER A 130 -22.97 -3.84 7.07
CA SER A 130 -23.37 -4.49 5.82
C SER A 130 -22.19 -4.72 4.85
N ILE A 131 -21.02 -4.15 5.12
CA ILE A 131 -19.85 -4.31 4.30
C ILE A 131 -19.07 -5.53 4.81
N GLN A 132 -18.88 -6.50 3.91
CA GLN A 132 -18.05 -7.67 4.17
C GLN A 132 -16.71 -7.46 3.49
N TYR A 133 -15.65 -7.85 4.18
CA TYR A 133 -14.33 -7.76 3.61
C TYR A 133 -13.66 -9.12 3.64
N VAL A 134 -12.91 -9.42 2.56
CA VAL A 134 -12.23 -10.70 2.38
C VAL A 134 -10.74 -10.47 2.59
N LYS A 135 -10.15 -11.25 3.51
CA LYS A 135 -8.70 -11.21 3.72
C LYS A 135 -7.99 -11.73 2.47
N PRO A 136 -6.95 -11.04 2.01
CA PRO A 136 -6.15 -11.51 0.89
C PRO A 136 -5.40 -12.80 1.19
#